data_e0f45ecaf17bf16fc0a9aa93e06de753
#
_entry.id   e0f45ecaf17bf16fc0a9aa93e06de753
#
_cell.length_a   1.000
_cell.length_b   1.000
_cell.length_c   1.000
_cell.angle_alpha   90.00
_cell.angle_beta   90.00
_cell.angle_gamma   90.00
#
_symmetry.space_group_name_H-M   'P 1'
#
loop_
_entity.id
_entity.type
_entity.pdbx_description
1 polymer ?
#
loop_
_entity_poly.entity_id
_entity_poly.type
_entity_poly.pdbx_seq_one_letter_code
_entity_poly.pdbx_strand_id
1 'polypeptide(L)'
;MKMLGAVLAFSVLAATGASAQEMLTGPYQCVQNCQGPGLANITQNGFELNLVNEVGAPSRAWIDYPGHFWADYWNEGAIFTPDGLGIQFDNGAVWLRYVPPPPPPPPPPPRHHRHYHPIQGS
;
A
#
# COMPACT_ATOMS: atom_id res chain seq x y z
N MET A 1 34.76 -6.36 31.60
CA MET A 1 35.18 -6.33 30.44
C MET A 1 34.62 -7.18 29.47
N LYS A 2 34.04 -8.15 29.77
CA LYS A 2 33.52 -9.00 28.89
C LYS A 2 32.30 -8.54 28.31
N MET A 3 31.62 -7.62 28.78
CA MET A 3 30.37 -7.24 28.26
C MET A 3 30.51 -6.63 26.94
N LEU A 4 31.66 -6.44 26.43
CA LEU A 4 31.79 -5.86 25.15
C LEU A 4 31.08 -6.56 24.05
N GLY A 5 31.09 -7.84 24.08
CA GLY A 5 30.44 -8.57 23.01
C GLY A 5 28.99 -8.32 22.89
N ALA A 6 28.35 -8.19 23.97
CA ALA A 6 26.92 -8.00 23.95
C ALA A 6 26.56 -6.70 23.30
N VAL A 7 27.35 -5.71 23.51
CA VAL A 7 27.05 -4.45 22.92
C VAL A 7 27.12 -4.48 21.43
N LEU A 8 28.01 -5.21 20.89
CA LEU A 8 28.12 -5.28 19.48
C LEU A 8 26.93 -5.91 18.81
N ALA A 9 26.43 -6.93 19.40
CA ALA A 9 25.28 -7.58 18.85
C ALA A 9 24.12 -6.63 18.77
N PHE A 10 24.01 -5.78 19.74
CA PHE A 10 22.93 -4.87 19.74
C PHE A 10 23.01 -3.88 18.62
N SER A 11 24.14 -3.47 18.21
CA SER A 11 24.25 -2.53 17.15
C SER A 11 23.72 -3.06 15.86
N VAL A 12 23.83 -4.29 15.60
CA VAL A 12 23.33 -4.86 14.37
C VAL A 12 21.85 -4.71 14.26
N LEU A 13 21.15 -4.90 15.34
CA LEU A 13 19.73 -4.76 15.33
C LEU A 13 19.31 -3.36 15.01
N ALA A 14 20.00 -2.41 15.53
CA ALA A 14 19.65 -1.05 15.29
C ALA A 14 19.73 -0.73 13.82
N ALA A 15 20.72 -1.23 13.15
CA ALA A 15 20.86 -0.95 11.76
C ALA A 15 19.71 -1.48 10.94
N THR A 16 19.24 -2.66 11.29
CA THR A 16 18.13 -3.22 10.57
C THR A 16 16.88 -2.43 10.76
N GLY A 17 16.62 -1.98 11.95
CA GLY A 17 15.39 -1.29 12.21
C GLY A 17 15.33 0.09 11.61
N ALA A 18 16.44 0.61 11.16
CA ALA A 18 16.43 1.95 10.62
C ALA A 18 15.94 2.02 9.20
N SER A 19 15.82 0.93 8.51
CA SER A 19 15.41 0.97 7.13
C SER A 19 13.93 1.22 7.00
N ALA A 20 13.54 2.21 6.24
CA ALA A 20 12.16 2.41 5.91
C ALA A 20 11.80 1.50 4.76
N GLN A 21 10.80 0.69 4.93
CA GLN A 21 10.34 -0.16 3.87
C GLN A 21 9.37 0.63 3.01
N GLU A 22 9.31 0.34 1.74
CA GLU A 22 8.41 1.06 0.86
C GLU A 22 7.04 0.39 0.85
N MET A 23 6.54 0.12 2.02
CA MET A 23 5.32 -0.63 2.18
C MET A 23 4.07 0.21 1.95
N LEU A 24 4.19 1.52 1.97
CA LEU A 24 3.02 2.37 1.81
C LEU A 24 2.73 2.73 0.36
N THR A 25 3.65 2.47 -0.55
CA THR A 25 3.44 2.82 -1.95
C THR A 25 2.30 2.02 -2.55
N GLY A 26 1.39 2.69 -3.19
CA GLY A 26 0.30 2.05 -3.92
C GLY A 26 -1.02 2.75 -3.74
N PRO A 27 -2.08 2.18 -4.32
CA PRO A 27 -3.39 2.78 -4.25
C PRO A 27 -4.11 2.37 -2.96
N TYR A 28 -4.98 3.26 -2.52
CA TYR A 28 -5.79 3.06 -1.32
C TYR A 28 -7.21 3.47 -1.60
N GLN A 29 -8.13 2.82 -0.93
CA GLN A 29 -9.54 3.16 -1.01
C GLN A 29 -9.96 3.75 0.33
N CYS A 30 -10.58 4.91 0.29
CA CYS A 30 -11.13 5.50 1.49
C CYS A 30 -12.40 4.76 1.85
N VAL A 31 -12.51 4.34 3.10
CA VAL A 31 -13.66 3.56 3.55
C VAL A 31 -14.42 4.23 4.67
N GLN A 32 -13.90 5.33 5.20
CA GLN A 32 -14.59 6.06 6.27
C GLN A 32 -14.21 7.53 6.18
N ASN A 33 -15.20 8.38 6.34
CA ASN A 33 -15.04 9.83 6.36
C ASN A 33 -14.39 10.34 5.08
N CYS A 34 -14.85 9.86 3.95
CA CYS A 34 -14.26 10.12 2.65
C CYS A 34 -14.77 11.40 2.04
N GLN A 35 -13.98 11.99 1.16
CA GLN A 35 -14.35 13.19 0.44
C GLN A 35 -14.89 12.89 -0.94
N GLY A 36 -14.67 11.71 -1.45
CA GLY A 36 -15.15 11.32 -2.77
C GLY A 36 -14.88 9.86 -3.03
N PRO A 37 -15.33 9.34 -4.17
CA PRO A 37 -15.28 7.91 -4.45
C PRO A 37 -14.01 7.44 -5.12
N GLY A 38 -13.09 8.33 -5.45
CA GLY A 38 -11.88 7.94 -6.17
C GLY A 38 -10.90 7.22 -5.29
N LEU A 39 -9.83 6.77 -5.88
CA LEU A 39 -8.76 6.12 -5.13
C LEU A 39 -7.72 7.15 -4.73
N ALA A 40 -7.17 6.94 -3.55
CA ALA A 40 -6.02 7.69 -3.09
C ALA A 40 -4.76 6.95 -3.51
N ASN A 41 -3.64 7.61 -3.45
CA ASN A 41 -2.38 7.00 -3.85
C ASN A 41 -1.25 7.53 -2.99
N ILE A 42 -0.31 6.66 -2.68
CA ILE A 42 0.89 7.04 -1.94
C ILE A 42 2.11 6.57 -2.70
N THR A 43 3.10 7.42 -2.78
CA THR A 43 4.42 7.06 -3.26
C THR A 43 5.39 7.28 -2.13
N GLN A 44 6.11 6.25 -1.74
CA GLN A 44 7.06 6.32 -0.64
C GLN A 44 8.48 6.26 -1.17
N ASN A 45 9.32 7.13 -0.63
CA ASN A 45 10.73 7.14 -0.96
C ASN A 45 11.47 7.30 0.36
N GLY A 46 11.86 6.18 0.96
CA GLY A 46 12.46 6.20 2.29
C GLY A 46 11.45 6.66 3.32
N PHE A 47 11.74 7.75 4.00
CA PHE A 47 10.81 8.28 4.99
C PHE A 47 9.91 9.37 4.42
N GLU A 48 10.08 9.73 3.16
CA GLU A 48 9.27 10.76 2.53
C GLU A 48 8.12 10.14 1.76
N LEU A 49 6.98 10.77 1.80
CA LEU A 49 5.79 10.29 1.12
C LEU A 49 5.21 11.40 0.27
N ASN A 50 4.63 11.00 -0.85
CA ASN A 50 3.78 11.88 -1.64
C ASN A 50 2.40 11.27 -1.65
N LEU A 51 1.43 12.03 -1.21
CA LEU A 51 0.07 11.56 -1.07
C LEU A 51 -0.82 12.27 -2.06
N VAL A 52 -1.78 11.54 -2.62
CA VAL A 52 -2.86 12.14 -3.38
C VAL A 52 -4.13 11.54 -2.82
N ASN A 53 -5.06 12.34 -2.37
CA ASN A 53 -6.24 11.81 -1.74
C ASN A 53 -7.29 11.40 -2.78
N GLU A 54 -8.44 10.96 -2.31
CA GLU A 54 -9.48 10.39 -3.17
C GLU A 54 -10.15 11.43 -4.07
N VAL A 55 -9.89 12.70 -3.86
CA VAL A 55 -10.38 13.75 -4.76
C VAL A 55 -9.24 14.44 -5.51
N GLY A 56 -8.06 13.83 -5.48
CA GLY A 56 -6.94 14.33 -6.27
C GLY A 56 -6.12 15.42 -5.63
N ALA A 57 -6.34 15.73 -4.35
CA ALA A 57 -5.57 16.75 -3.67
C ALA A 57 -4.24 16.17 -3.19
N PRO A 58 -3.12 16.82 -3.48
CA PRO A 58 -1.82 16.29 -3.10
C PRO A 58 -1.36 16.80 -1.74
N SER A 59 -0.49 16.05 -1.11
CA SER A 59 0.26 16.53 0.04
C SER A 59 1.57 15.78 0.12
N ARG A 60 2.59 16.47 0.58
CA ARG A 60 3.81 15.78 0.98
C ARG A 60 3.64 15.33 2.42
N ALA A 61 4.34 14.27 2.76
CA ALA A 61 4.31 13.76 4.10
C ALA A 61 5.62 13.11 4.42
N TRP A 62 5.84 12.80 5.69
CA TRP A 62 7.03 12.06 6.10
C TRP A 62 6.68 11.21 7.30
N ILE A 63 7.37 10.08 7.40
CA ILE A 63 7.23 9.20 8.54
C ILE A 63 8.05 9.84 9.66
N ASP A 64 7.37 10.40 10.62
CA ASP A 64 8.02 11.13 11.70
C ASP A 64 8.36 10.23 12.88
N TYR A 65 7.66 9.11 13.03
CA TYR A 65 8.05 8.06 13.96
C TYR A 65 7.38 6.77 13.54
N PRO A 66 7.80 5.62 14.05
CA PRO A 66 7.30 4.34 13.55
C PRO A 66 5.78 4.26 13.63
N GLY A 67 5.18 3.90 12.51
CA GLY A 67 3.73 3.73 12.43
C GLY A 67 2.94 5.02 12.26
N HIS A 68 3.62 6.15 12.06
CA HIS A 68 2.95 7.43 11.97
C HIS A 68 3.58 8.29 10.89
N PHE A 69 2.78 9.07 10.17
CA PHE A 69 3.33 10.07 9.28
C PHE A 69 2.57 11.39 9.44
N TRP A 70 3.21 12.47 9.03
CA TRP A 70 2.64 13.81 9.06
C TRP A 70 2.44 14.30 7.63
N ALA A 71 1.21 14.71 7.31
CA ALA A 71 0.86 15.23 6.00
C ALA A 71 0.85 16.75 6.07
N ASP A 72 1.84 17.35 5.44
CA ASP A 72 2.15 18.76 5.62
C ASP A 72 1.06 19.67 5.07
N TYR A 73 0.66 19.46 3.83
CA TYR A 73 -0.31 20.34 3.21
C TYR A 73 -1.69 20.19 3.85
N TRP A 74 -1.99 19.02 4.36
CA TRP A 74 -3.29 18.77 4.99
C TRP A 74 -3.26 19.08 6.48
N ASN A 75 -2.08 19.34 7.02
CA ASN A 75 -1.89 19.68 8.42
C ASN A 75 -2.51 18.64 9.34
N GLU A 76 -2.21 17.39 9.09
CA GLU A 76 -2.75 16.32 9.92
C GLU A 76 -1.80 15.14 9.91
N GLY A 77 -1.92 14.34 10.97
CA GLY A 77 -1.15 13.12 11.09
C GLY A 77 -1.97 11.91 10.75
N ALA A 78 -1.30 10.80 10.60
CA ALA A 78 -1.95 9.52 10.34
C ALA A 78 -1.15 8.40 10.96
N ILE A 79 -1.85 7.38 11.41
CA ILE A 79 -1.22 6.14 11.85
C ILE A 79 -1.45 5.09 10.78
N PHE A 80 -0.51 4.17 10.66
CA PHE A 80 -0.64 3.11 9.67
C PHE A 80 -0.21 1.78 10.27
N THR A 81 -0.80 0.72 9.74
CA THR A 81 -0.49 -0.62 10.23
C THR A 81 0.88 -1.05 9.73
N PRO A 82 1.56 -1.94 10.46
CA PRO A 82 2.91 -2.35 10.06
C PRO A 82 2.99 -2.99 8.68
N ASP A 83 1.90 -3.58 8.22
CA ASP A 83 1.87 -4.19 6.90
C ASP A 83 1.49 -3.20 5.79
N GLY A 84 1.19 -1.94 6.14
CA GLY A 84 0.84 -0.94 5.15
C GLY A 84 -0.55 -1.08 4.59
N LEU A 85 -1.39 -1.92 5.16
CA LEU A 85 -2.72 -2.17 4.60
C LEU A 85 -3.78 -1.18 5.07
N GLY A 86 -3.56 -0.52 6.18
CA GLY A 86 -4.56 0.41 6.71
C GLY A 86 -3.94 1.67 7.24
N ILE A 87 -4.62 2.79 7.02
CA ILE A 87 -4.18 4.11 7.45
C ILE A 87 -5.37 4.83 8.04
N GLN A 88 -5.18 5.43 9.20
CA GLN A 88 -6.22 6.24 9.83
C GLN A 88 -5.66 7.63 10.09
N PHE A 89 -6.35 8.62 9.55
CA PHE A 89 -5.96 10.01 9.70
C PHE A 89 -6.59 10.63 10.94
N ASP A 90 -6.01 11.70 11.41
CA ASP A 90 -6.50 12.41 12.59
C ASP A 90 -7.94 12.88 12.45
N ASN A 91 -8.37 13.17 11.25
CA ASN A 91 -9.72 13.64 10.99
C ASN A 91 -10.75 12.50 10.92
N GLY A 92 -10.32 11.28 11.18
CA GLY A 92 -11.20 10.12 11.15
C GLY A 92 -11.29 9.42 9.82
N ALA A 93 -10.62 9.91 8.79
CA ALA A 93 -10.62 9.22 7.52
C ALA A 93 -9.83 7.93 7.64
N VAL A 94 -10.31 6.89 7.01
CA VAL A 94 -9.64 5.58 7.00
C VAL A 94 -9.46 5.15 5.57
N TRP A 95 -8.23 4.79 5.25
CA TRP A 95 -7.88 4.26 3.93
C TRP A 95 -7.43 2.82 4.10
N LEU A 96 -7.88 1.96 3.21
CA LEU A 96 -7.40 0.59 3.14
C LEU A 96 -6.72 0.38 1.80
N ARG A 97 -5.70 -0.44 1.79
CA ARG A 97 -4.99 -0.74 0.56
C ARG A 97 -5.96 -1.29 -0.46
N TYR A 98 -5.97 -0.69 -1.64
CA TYR A 98 -6.83 -1.16 -2.70
C TYR A 98 -6.12 -2.30 -3.44
N VAL A 99 -6.81 -3.42 -3.54
CA VAL A 99 -6.30 -4.54 -4.31
C VAL A 99 -7.29 -4.74 -5.44
N PRO A 100 -6.89 -4.51 -6.67
CA PRO A 100 -7.82 -4.68 -7.77
C PRO A 100 -8.25 -6.13 -7.86
N PRO A 101 -9.48 -6.40 -8.29
CA PRO A 101 -9.92 -7.78 -8.44
C PRO A 101 -9.07 -8.48 -9.49
N PRO A 102 -8.86 -9.77 -9.37
CA PRO A 102 -8.08 -10.48 -10.37
C PRO A 102 -8.77 -10.38 -11.72
N PRO A 103 -8.01 -10.38 -12.81
CA PRO A 103 -8.64 -10.33 -14.11
C PRO A 103 -9.50 -11.55 -14.32
N PRO A 104 -10.56 -11.43 -15.11
CA PRO A 104 -11.40 -12.58 -15.38
C PRO A 104 -10.58 -13.67 -16.06
N PRO A 105 -10.93 -14.93 -15.82
CA PRO A 105 -10.20 -15.99 -16.47
C PRO A 105 -10.35 -15.87 -17.98
N PRO A 106 -9.36 -16.29 -18.74
CA PRO A 106 -9.47 -16.21 -20.18
C PRO A 106 -10.64 -17.06 -20.65
N PRO A 107 -11.28 -16.68 -21.72
CA PRO A 107 -12.40 -17.46 -22.22
C PRO A 107 -11.92 -18.86 -22.57
N PRO A 108 -12.76 -19.86 -22.43
CA PRO A 108 -12.36 -21.21 -22.79
C PRO A 108 -12.04 -21.27 -24.28
N PRO A 109 -11.17 -22.17 -24.67
CA PRO A 109 -10.87 -22.26 -26.09
C PRO A 109 -12.11 -22.63 -26.87
N PRO A 110 -12.18 -22.21 -28.11
CA PRO A 110 -13.34 -22.53 -28.90
C PRO A 110 -13.53 -24.02 -29.03
N ARG A 111 -14.78 -24.42 -29.06
CA ARG A 111 -15.03 -25.84 -29.14
C ARG A 111 -15.24 -26.29 -30.53
N HIS A 112 -14.94 -25.47 -31.47
CA HIS A 112 -15.19 -25.80 -32.86
C HIS A 112 -14.47 -27.04 -33.29
N HIS A 113 -13.40 -27.35 -32.64
CA HIS A 113 -12.70 -28.53 -33.02
C HIS A 113 -13.50 -29.74 -32.77
N ARG A 114 -14.52 -29.65 -32.16
CA ARG A 114 -15.26 -30.81 -32.00
C ARG A 114 -16.27 -30.86 -32.96
N HIS A 115 -16.29 -30.58 -33.79
CA HIS A 115 -17.02 -30.49 -34.38
C HIS A 115 -16.82 -30.81 -35.37
N TYR A 116 -16.41 -30.60 -35.58
CA TYR A 116 -16.33 -30.76 -36.21
C TYR A 116 -16.48 -31.48 -36.77
N HIS A 117 -16.40 -31.64 -36.99
CA HIS A 117 -16.60 -32.25 -37.42
C HIS A 117 -17.04 -32.89 -38.03
N PRO A 118 -17.14 -32.81 -38.34
CA PRO A 118 -17.47 -33.38 -38.79
C PRO A 118 -17.95 -33.83 -39.60
N ILE A 119 -17.74 -33.54 -39.73
CA ILE A 119 -18.14 -33.78 -40.22
C ILE A 119 -18.53 -34.46 -40.60
N GLN A 120 -18.41 -34.61 -40.56
CA GLN A 120 -18.72 -35.10 -40.63
C GLN A 120 -19.25 -35.70 -40.93
N GLY A 121 -19.21 -35.87 -41.25
CA GLY A 121 -19.79 -36.17 -41.33
C GLY A 121 -20.18 -36.54 -41.86
N SER A 122 -20.11 -36.49 -42.20
CA SER A 122 -20.66 -36.61 -42.59
C SER A 122 -20.95 -36.70 -42.67
#